data_dcd4d6feb34c200932d520aef657cc31
#
_entry.id   dcd4d6feb34c200932d520aef657cc31
#
_cell.length_a   1.000
_cell.length_b   1.000
_cell.length_c   1.000
_cell.angle_alpha   90.00
_cell.angle_beta   90.00
_cell.angle_gamma   90.00
#
_symmetry.space_group_name_H-M   'P 1'
#
loop_
_entity.id
_entity.type
_entity.pdbx_description
1 polymer ?
#
loop_
_entity_poly.entity_id
_entity_poly.type
_entity_poly.pdbx_seq_one_letter_code
_entity_poly.pdbx_strand_id
1 'polypeptide(L)'
;MNGQAARRGKPSKRTDRLTRYSVRVFAVTMRSLYLFLAAAVLTTLAPQASAQAPAATPVAKIRVVTRNLEPFSFDKEGRRVGYAAELWDQLARETGVEYDVQVVKTAQEIIDALKAKTADVGVGAISVTAKREEIIDFTQPFYESGLQVLVSGGSGSFADNIFSLVANLFNLELIGAFLLLMVTMFIISHLVWRYEHKVNEDQWPPDYKTGMWESFWWTISTLLVGGADNKGPVGVGGRIVAVIWMLLSIVLVSLLTASFTTTLTVNSLKGDINGPGDLPGRKVATVKGSTTETWLTTKGAKVVPLANPTECVIALKSGDVQAVVFDAPVLQYEAGKLNDEKLQMVGPVFERQNYAFALQQDSALRERLNQALLKLSEQGVGNELRKKYFGEDK
;
A
#
# COMPACT_ATOMS: atom_id res chain seq x y z
N MET A 1 86.05 9.12 -38.19
CA MET A 1 86.12 10.13 -39.28
C MET A 1 85.58 11.44 -38.69
N ASN A 2 86.44 12.45 -38.70
CA ASN A 2 86.26 13.90 -38.62
C ASN A 2 85.37 14.41 -37.47
N GLY A 3 85.88 15.14 -36.49
CA GLY A 3 87.01 16.13 -36.50
C GLY A 3 86.45 17.53 -36.66
N GLN A 4 86.55 18.34 -35.64
CA GLN A 4 86.98 19.76 -35.61
C GLN A 4 86.44 20.40 -34.35
N ALA A 5 87.22 20.67 -33.39
CA ALA A 5 88.23 21.74 -33.21
C ALA A 5 87.58 23.08 -32.77
N ALA A 6 87.92 23.40 -31.55
CA ALA A 6 87.92 24.61 -30.79
C ALA A 6 88.14 25.94 -31.54
N ARG A 7 87.45 27.00 -31.04
CA ARG A 7 88.03 28.35 -30.93
C ARG A 7 87.60 29.06 -29.65
N ARG A 8 88.56 29.33 -28.79
CA ARG A 8 88.46 30.23 -27.64
C ARG A 8 88.40 31.67 -28.09
N GLY A 9 87.44 32.44 -27.76
CA GLY A 9 87.32 33.87 -27.94
C GLY A 9 87.51 34.58 -26.56
N LYS A 10 88.40 35.58 -26.50
CA LYS A 10 88.78 36.41 -25.36
C LYS A 10 87.56 37.20 -24.81
N PRO A 11 87.48 37.46 -23.50
CA PRO A 11 86.38 38.24 -22.88
C PRO A 11 86.57 39.75 -23.14
N SER A 12 85.48 40.38 -23.55
CA SER A 12 85.31 41.82 -23.75
C SER A 12 85.15 42.59 -22.44
N LYS A 13 85.84 43.74 -22.31
CA LYS A 13 85.83 44.68 -21.16
C LYS A 13 84.45 45.36 -20.84
N ARG A 14 83.37 44.73 -21.24
CA ARG A 14 82.00 45.29 -21.01
C ARG A 14 81.24 44.72 -19.82
N THR A 15 81.80 43.72 -19.16
CA THR A 15 81.19 42.99 -18.07
C THR A 15 81.39 43.57 -16.65
N ASP A 16 82.41 44.51 -16.51
CA ASP A 16 82.72 45.04 -15.17
C ASP A 16 81.81 46.21 -14.64
N ARG A 17 81.03 46.82 -15.52
CA ARG A 17 80.11 47.90 -15.10
C ARG A 17 78.73 47.40 -14.68
N LEU A 18 78.27 46.25 -15.12
CA LEU A 18 76.96 45.70 -14.78
C LEU A 18 76.96 45.01 -13.42
N THR A 19 78.12 44.48 -12.99
CA THR A 19 78.24 43.81 -11.70
C THR A 19 78.19 44.73 -10.47
N ARG A 20 78.60 46.01 -10.60
CA ARG A 20 78.54 47.00 -9.51
C ARG A 20 77.17 47.64 -9.34
N TYR A 21 76.31 47.64 -10.36
CA TYR A 21 74.90 48.11 -10.26
C TYR A 21 73.98 47.07 -9.63
N SER A 22 74.22 45.78 -9.91
CA SER A 22 73.38 44.70 -9.40
C SER A 22 73.52 44.49 -7.86
N VAL A 23 74.74 44.70 -7.32
CA VAL A 23 74.97 44.53 -5.84
C VAL A 23 74.34 45.67 -5.05
N ARG A 24 74.25 46.90 -5.56
CA ARG A 24 73.60 48.02 -4.86
C ARG A 24 72.08 47.98 -4.91
N VAL A 25 71.50 47.50 -5.99
CA VAL A 25 70.04 47.32 -6.12
C VAL A 25 69.58 46.15 -5.22
N PHE A 26 70.38 45.07 -5.12
CA PHE A 26 70.08 43.94 -4.26
C PHE A 26 70.12 44.28 -2.78
N ALA A 27 71.05 45.14 -2.34
CA ALA A 27 71.16 45.56 -0.93
C ALA A 27 70.02 46.50 -0.49
N VAL A 28 69.44 47.30 -1.39
CA VAL A 28 68.31 48.19 -1.11
C VAL A 28 67.03 47.42 -1.08
N THR A 29 66.81 46.44 -1.97
CA THR A 29 65.63 45.58 -2.01
C THR A 29 65.58 44.64 -0.78
N MET A 30 66.69 44.08 -0.34
CA MET A 30 66.76 43.27 0.87
C MET A 30 66.42 44.05 2.14
N ARG A 31 66.86 45.29 2.28
CA ARG A 31 66.51 46.15 3.41
C ARG A 31 65.00 46.50 3.47
N SER A 32 64.39 46.74 2.29
CA SER A 32 62.94 46.97 2.20
C SER A 32 62.15 45.72 2.54
N LEU A 33 62.66 44.53 2.12
CA LEU A 33 61.99 43.23 2.42
C LEU A 33 62.03 42.89 3.93
N TYR A 34 63.16 43.20 4.64
CA TYR A 34 63.27 43.02 6.08
C TYR A 34 62.37 43.98 6.87
N LEU A 35 62.20 45.24 6.42
CA LEU A 35 61.29 46.18 7.03
C LEU A 35 59.83 45.79 6.80
N PHE A 36 59.47 45.21 5.66
CA PHE A 36 58.16 44.68 5.39
C PHE A 36 57.86 43.41 6.21
N LEU A 37 58.83 42.49 6.32
CA LEU A 37 58.71 41.29 7.16
C LEU A 37 58.63 41.63 8.68
N ALA A 38 59.39 42.62 9.12
CA ALA A 38 59.30 43.08 10.56
C ALA A 38 57.98 43.78 10.85
N ALA A 39 57.40 44.53 9.90
CA ALA A 39 56.07 45.14 10.04
C ALA A 39 54.94 44.04 9.99
N ALA A 40 55.09 42.99 9.17
CA ALA A 40 54.16 41.89 9.13
C ALA A 40 54.16 41.02 10.40
N VAL A 41 55.30 40.87 11.05
CA VAL A 41 55.41 40.14 12.34
C VAL A 41 54.82 40.93 13.51
N LEU A 42 54.91 42.27 13.49
CA LEU A 42 54.30 43.10 14.53
C LEU A 42 52.76 43.19 14.44
N THR A 43 52.17 42.95 13.27
CA THR A 43 50.71 42.89 13.10
C THR A 43 50.09 41.58 13.54
N THR A 44 50.87 40.50 13.72
CA THR A 44 50.37 39.20 14.20
C THR A 44 50.38 39.07 15.74
N LEU A 45 50.90 40.07 16.47
CA LEU A 45 50.89 40.10 17.94
C LEU A 45 49.81 41.01 18.53
N ALA A 46 48.80 41.40 17.73
CA ALA A 46 47.60 41.95 18.32
C ALA A 46 46.91 40.88 19.19
N PRO A 47 46.58 41.18 20.46
CA PRO A 47 45.83 40.22 21.25
C PRO A 47 44.54 39.90 20.47
N GLN A 48 44.39 38.66 20.01
CA GLN A 48 43.12 38.16 19.58
C GLN A 48 42.19 38.32 20.80
N ALA A 49 41.38 39.37 20.79
CA ALA A 49 40.22 39.40 21.64
C ALA A 49 39.48 38.09 21.35
N SER A 50 39.53 37.15 22.29
CA SER A 50 38.70 35.95 22.24
C SER A 50 37.29 36.47 22.06
N ALA A 51 36.79 36.45 20.81
CA ALA A 51 35.37 36.54 20.56
C ALA A 51 34.81 35.33 21.33
N GLN A 52 34.29 35.59 22.53
CA GLN A 52 33.48 34.69 23.26
C GLN A 52 32.40 34.24 22.27
N ALA A 53 32.48 32.96 21.81
CA ALA A 53 31.41 32.36 21.03
C ALA A 53 30.12 32.76 21.77
N PRO A 54 29.12 33.28 21.06
CA PRO A 54 27.85 33.60 21.70
C PRO A 54 27.44 32.34 22.45
N ALA A 55 27.21 32.47 23.75
CA ALA A 55 26.70 31.40 24.58
C ALA A 55 25.55 30.80 23.81
N ALA A 56 25.66 29.51 23.48
CA ALA A 56 24.61 28.81 22.74
C ALA A 56 23.30 29.05 23.49
N THR A 57 22.44 29.87 22.92
CA THR A 57 21.10 30.10 23.45
C THR A 57 20.53 28.68 23.62
N PRO A 58 20.01 28.32 24.79
CA PRO A 58 19.46 26.98 24.99
C PRO A 58 18.44 26.77 23.86
N VAL A 59 18.70 25.80 22.99
CA VAL A 59 17.80 25.45 21.90
C VAL A 59 16.50 25.07 22.57
N ALA A 60 15.48 25.91 22.44
CA ALA A 60 14.19 25.63 23.03
C ALA A 60 13.72 24.27 22.49
N LYS A 61 13.48 23.31 23.39
CA LYS A 61 13.01 21.98 23.00
C LYS A 61 11.69 22.09 22.28
N ILE A 62 11.55 21.36 21.19
CA ILE A 62 10.31 21.29 20.42
C ILE A 62 9.29 20.47 21.20
N ARG A 63 8.10 21.01 21.36
CA ARG A 63 6.97 20.34 22.02
C ARG A 63 6.26 19.48 20.99
N VAL A 64 6.45 18.17 21.07
CA VAL A 64 5.82 17.18 20.20
C VAL A 64 4.57 16.63 20.88
N VAL A 65 3.46 16.59 20.14
CA VAL A 65 2.24 15.92 20.57
C VAL A 65 1.96 14.71 19.68
N THR A 66 1.61 13.60 20.30
CA THR A 66 1.31 12.34 19.59
C THR A 66 0.14 11.59 20.25
N ARG A 67 -0.37 10.58 19.58
CA ARG A 67 -1.37 9.66 20.15
C ARG A 67 -0.93 8.20 19.98
N ASN A 68 -1.51 7.31 20.77
CA ASN A 68 -1.33 5.88 20.56
C ASN A 68 -2.17 5.41 19.36
N LEU A 69 -1.48 4.98 18.31
CA LEU A 69 -2.08 4.37 17.12
C LEU A 69 -1.05 3.43 16.47
N GLU A 70 -1.17 2.15 16.74
CA GLU A 70 -0.35 1.12 16.09
C GLU A 70 -0.67 1.05 14.59
N PRO A 71 0.30 0.84 13.71
CA PRO A 71 1.75 0.73 13.94
C PRO A 71 2.52 2.03 13.77
N PHE A 72 1.87 3.20 13.82
CA PHE A 72 2.51 4.50 13.52
C PHE A 72 3.19 5.15 14.72
N SER A 73 2.54 5.18 15.89
CA SER A 73 3.11 5.71 17.13
C SER A 73 2.44 5.05 18.34
N PHE A 74 3.20 4.33 19.13
CA PHE A 74 2.69 3.65 20.31
C PHE A 74 3.80 3.41 21.35
N ASP A 75 3.40 3.11 22.58
CA ASP A 75 4.34 2.75 23.63
C ASP A 75 4.66 1.25 23.58
N LYS A 76 5.94 0.93 23.62
CA LYS A 76 6.43 -0.43 23.81
C LYS A 76 7.50 -0.42 24.87
N GLU A 77 7.17 -0.98 26.04
CA GLU A 77 8.11 -1.08 27.17
C GLU A 77 8.70 0.27 27.62
N GLY A 78 7.85 1.32 27.66
CA GLY A 78 8.25 2.67 28.04
C GLY A 78 9.01 3.44 26.95
N ARG A 79 9.10 2.91 25.73
CA ARG A 79 9.71 3.59 24.58
C ARG A 79 8.65 3.88 23.53
N ARG A 80 8.68 5.10 22.97
CA ARG A 80 7.83 5.45 21.84
C ARG A 80 8.41 4.85 20.57
N VAL A 81 7.64 3.98 19.92
CA VAL A 81 8.00 3.26 18.69
C VAL A 81 6.88 3.39 17.66
N GLY A 82 7.14 2.93 16.44
CA GLY A 82 6.19 2.98 15.34
C GLY A 82 6.76 3.74 14.15
N TYR A 83 6.17 3.52 12.98
CA TYR A 83 6.66 4.08 11.73
C TYR A 83 6.88 5.61 11.82
N ALA A 84 5.84 6.36 12.23
CA ALA A 84 5.92 7.81 12.32
C ALA A 84 6.80 8.28 13.49
N ALA A 85 6.79 7.57 14.61
CA ALA A 85 7.60 7.90 15.77
C ALA A 85 9.10 7.74 15.47
N GLU A 86 9.50 6.61 14.88
CA GLU A 86 10.91 6.37 14.54
C GLU A 86 11.38 7.25 13.37
N LEU A 87 10.50 7.56 12.41
CA LEU A 87 10.82 8.53 11.36
C LEU A 87 11.05 9.93 11.95
N TRP A 88 10.24 10.32 12.95
CA TRP A 88 10.44 11.56 13.67
C TRP A 88 11.78 11.57 14.43
N ASP A 89 12.15 10.47 15.08
CA ASP A 89 13.44 10.36 15.77
C ASP A 89 14.63 10.58 14.81
N GLN A 90 14.56 10.01 13.60
CA GLN A 90 15.58 10.23 12.58
C GLN A 90 15.59 11.68 12.10
N LEU A 91 14.40 12.26 11.91
CA LEU A 91 14.23 13.63 11.49
C LEU A 91 14.79 14.63 12.53
N ALA A 92 14.54 14.37 13.81
CA ALA A 92 15.05 15.17 14.91
C ALA A 92 16.59 15.11 14.99
N ARG A 93 17.18 13.93 14.79
CA ARG A 93 18.65 13.75 14.70
C ARG A 93 19.24 14.49 13.52
N GLU A 94 18.64 14.36 12.33
CA GLU A 94 19.11 15.01 11.11
C GLU A 94 19.04 16.53 11.21
N THR A 95 18.03 17.05 11.89
CA THR A 95 17.84 18.48 12.09
C THR A 95 18.52 19.00 13.38
N GLY A 96 19.06 18.14 14.24
CA GLY A 96 19.70 18.52 15.51
C GLY A 96 18.73 19.19 16.49
N VAL A 97 17.44 18.83 16.49
CA VAL A 97 16.45 19.37 17.42
C VAL A 97 16.23 18.43 18.59
N GLU A 98 16.20 19.00 19.79
CA GLU A 98 15.72 18.30 20.99
C GLU A 98 14.22 18.49 21.12
N TYR A 99 13.52 17.48 21.64
CA TYR A 99 12.07 17.54 21.80
C TYR A 99 11.59 16.80 23.04
N ASP A 100 10.42 17.23 23.53
CA ASP A 100 9.66 16.53 24.57
C ASP A 100 8.33 16.06 23.99
N VAL A 101 7.86 14.87 24.41
CA VAL A 101 6.65 14.24 23.84
C VAL A 101 5.51 14.26 24.84
N GLN A 102 4.37 14.79 24.42
CA GLN A 102 3.09 14.68 25.10
C GLN A 102 2.17 13.72 24.35
N VAL A 103 1.53 12.81 25.08
CA VAL A 103 0.59 11.84 24.49
C VAL A 103 -0.85 12.29 24.78
N VAL A 104 -1.66 12.33 23.71
CA VAL A 104 -3.09 12.66 23.76
C VAL A 104 -3.92 11.46 23.27
N LYS A 105 -5.25 11.53 23.39
CA LYS A 105 -6.13 10.41 23.08
C LYS A 105 -6.57 10.39 21.63
N THR A 106 -6.83 11.54 21.02
CA THR A 106 -7.45 11.66 19.70
C THR A 106 -6.61 12.48 18.72
N ALA A 107 -6.83 12.29 17.42
CA ALA A 107 -6.22 13.13 16.38
C ALA A 107 -6.69 14.58 16.49
N GLN A 108 -7.92 14.81 16.93
CA GLN A 108 -8.45 16.15 17.12
C GLN A 108 -7.69 16.91 18.21
N GLU A 109 -7.37 16.26 19.33
CA GLU A 109 -6.56 16.88 20.40
C GLU A 109 -5.15 17.28 19.91
N ILE A 110 -4.55 16.54 18.96
CA ILE A 110 -3.29 16.96 18.32
C ILE A 110 -3.48 18.28 17.58
N ILE A 111 -4.54 18.36 16.76
CA ILE A 111 -4.86 19.55 15.96
C ILE A 111 -5.15 20.75 16.88
N ASP A 112 -5.93 20.52 17.94
CA ASP A 112 -6.27 21.57 18.90
C ASP A 112 -5.04 22.09 19.65
N ALA A 113 -4.09 21.21 20.02
CA ALA A 113 -2.83 21.60 20.66
C ALA A 113 -1.95 22.46 19.74
N LEU A 114 -1.87 22.12 18.45
CA LEU A 114 -1.12 22.91 17.45
C LEU A 114 -1.79 24.27 17.21
N LYS A 115 -3.11 24.29 17.05
CA LYS A 115 -3.89 25.52 16.90
C LYS A 115 -3.77 26.46 18.11
N ALA A 116 -3.79 25.88 19.31
CA ALA A 116 -3.62 26.62 20.56
C ALA A 116 -2.15 26.99 20.85
N LYS A 117 -1.21 26.60 19.99
CA LYS A 117 0.25 26.81 20.14
C LYS A 117 0.81 26.22 21.44
N THR A 118 0.17 25.19 21.99
CA THR A 118 0.67 24.44 23.15
C THR A 118 1.63 23.33 22.77
N ALA A 119 1.59 22.89 21.50
CA ALA A 119 2.56 22.00 20.87
C ALA A 119 3.07 22.61 19.56
N ASP A 120 4.28 22.24 19.13
CA ASP A 120 4.91 22.75 17.93
C ASP A 120 4.79 21.78 16.76
N VAL A 121 4.79 20.46 17.04
CA VAL A 121 4.73 19.40 16.04
C VAL A 121 3.79 18.28 16.49
N GLY A 122 2.93 17.83 15.59
CA GLY A 122 2.11 16.64 15.75
C GLY A 122 2.73 15.46 15.01
N VAL A 123 3.02 14.37 15.74
CA VAL A 123 3.64 13.15 15.21
C VAL A 123 2.67 11.98 15.26
N GLY A 124 2.48 11.30 14.12
CA GLY A 124 1.61 10.13 14.03
C GLY A 124 0.99 9.99 12.65
N ALA A 125 -0.02 9.12 12.54
CA ALA A 125 -0.84 9.01 11.34
C ALA A 125 -1.88 10.14 11.33
N ILE A 126 -1.50 11.28 10.80
CA ILE A 126 -2.33 12.48 10.71
C ILE A 126 -2.61 12.75 9.23
N SER A 127 -3.86 12.52 8.82
CA SER A 127 -4.27 12.73 7.43
C SER A 127 -4.26 14.22 7.09
N VAL A 128 -3.60 14.57 5.99
CA VAL A 128 -3.67 15.90 5.39
C VAL A 128 -5.04 16.08 4.75
N THR A 129 -5.75 17.11 5.14
CA THR A 129 -7.03 17.48 4.53
C THR A 129 -7.11 18.99 4.37
N ALA A 130 -7.83 19.46 3.34
CA ALA A 130 -8.00 20.90 3.10
C ALA A 130 -8.49 21.64 4.36
N LYS A 131 -9.48 21.07 5.06
CA LYS A 131 -10.03 21.68 6.29
C LYS A 131 -9.00 21.79 7.41
N ARG A 132 -8.04 20.87 7.51
CA ARG A 132 -6.96 20.94 8.50
C ARG A 132 -5.88 21.91 8.09
N GLU A 133 -5.52 21.96 6.79
CA GLU A 133 -4.54 22.88 6.23
C GLU A 133 -4.96 24.36 6.37
N GLU A 134 -6.26 24.65 6.52
CA GLU A 134 -6.74 26.01 6.81
C GLU A 134 -6.36 26.53 8.21
N ILE A 135 -6.04 25.62 9.16
CA ILE A 135 -5.85 25.95 10.57
C ILE A 135 -4.50 25.53 11.15
N ILE A 136 -3.80 24.63 10.49
CA ILE A 136 -2.47 24.13 10.82
C ILE A 136 -1.72 23.83 9.53
N ASP A 137 -0.38 23.84 9.58
CA ASP A 137 0.46 23.45 8.47
C ASP A 137 0.82 21.96 8.52
N PHE A 138 1.29 21.44 7.39
CA PHE A 138 1.84 20.10 7.29
C PHE A 138 3.21 20.10 6.61
N THR A 139 4.03 19.10 6.93
CA THR A 139 5.22 18.76 6.15
C THR A 139 4.81 18.12 4.81
N GLN A 140 5.79 17.83 3.96
CA GLN A 140 5.57 16.89 2.87
C GLN A 140 5.08 15.54 3.42
N PRO A 141 4.19 14.85 2.69
CA PRO A 141 3.71 13.54 3.09
C PRO A 141 4.85 12.53 3.19
N PHE A 142 4.83 11.71 4.24
CA PHE A 142 5.77 10.61 4.43
C PHE A 142 5.13 9.22 4.22
N TYR A 143 3.80 9.14 4.14
CA TYR A 143 3.09 7.87 3.96
C TYR A 143 1.78 8.09 3.19
N GLU A 144 1.57 7.24 2.17
CA GLU A 144 0.29 7.19 1.46
C GLU A 144 -0.61 6.16 2.11
N SER A 145 -1.81 6.56 2.46
CA SER A 145 -2.84 5.74 3.07
C SER A 145 -4.16 5.87 2.31
N GLY A 146 -5.19 5.28 2.83
CA GLY A 146 -6.57 5.38 2.39
C GLY A 146 -7.43 4.57 3.32
N LEU A 147 -8.73 4.61 3.12
CA LEU A 147 -9.69 3.86 3.92
C LEU A 147 -9.88 2.47 3.34
N GLN A 148 -10.16 1.50 4.21
CA GLN A 148 -10.53 0.15 3.81
C GLN A 148 -11.61 -0.39 4.74
N VAL A 149 -12.35 -1.39 4.26
CA VAL A 149 -13.43 -2.04 5.00
C VAL A 149 -12.92 -3.36 5.56
N LEU A 150 -13.10 -3.59 6.85
CA LEU A 150 -12.86 -4.87 7.51
C LEU A 150 -14.21 -5.47 7.91
N VAL A 151 -14.43 -6.72 7.57
CA VAL A 151 -15.61 -7.50 7.94
C VAL A 151 -15.22 -8.78 8.66
N SER A 152 -16.16 -9.35 9.42
CA SER A 152 -15.99 -10.70 9.95
C SER A 152 -16.68 -11.69 9.02
N GLY A 153 -15.90 -12.55 8.37
CA GLY A 153 -16.42 -13.62 7.53
C GLY A 153 -17.16 -14.66 8.38
N GLY A 154 -18.32 -15.14 7.91
CA GLY A 154 -19.01 -16.28 8.49
C GLY A 154 -20.22 -16.00 9.36
N SER A 155 -20.80 -14.80 9.34
CA SER A 155 -22.07 -14.51 10.05
C SER A 155 -23.34 -14.87 9.29
N GLY A 156 -23.24 -15.41 8.06
CA GLY A 156 -24.41 -15.92 7.35
C GLY A 156 -24.88 -17.25 7.95
N SER A 157 -26.17 -17.34 8.32
CA SER A 157 -26.78 -18.63 8.67
C SER A 157 -26.60 -19.63 7.52
N PHE A 158 -26.44 -20.91 7.82
CA PHE A 158 -26.43 -21.97 6.80
C PHE A 158 -27.62 -21.86 5.83
N ALA A 159 -28.79 -21.45 6.33
CA ALA A 159 -30.00 -21.21 5.54
C ALA A 159 -29.83 -20.00 4.58
N ASP A 160 -29.18 -18.90 5.03
CA ASP A 160 -28.93 -17.72 4.18
C ASP A 160 -27.93 -18.03 3.08
N ASN A 161 -26.93 -18.88 3.38
CA ASN A 161 -25.97 -19.35 2.41
C ASN A 161 -26.64 -20.23 1.34
N ILE A 162 -27.55 -21.13 1.72
CA ILE A 162 -28.32 -21.96 0.78
C ILE A 162 -29.26 -21.09 -0.07
N PHE A 163 -29.96 -20.14 0.54
CA PHE A 163 -30.88 -19.26 -0.18
C PHE A 163 -30.13 -18.38 -1.21
N SER A 164 -28.99 -17.81 -0.82
CA SER A 164 -28.15 -17.05 -1.72
C SER A 164 -27.55 -17.90 -2.85
N LEU A 165 -27.23 -19.15 -2.55
CA LEU A 165 -26.76 -20.15 -3.51
C LEU A 165 -27.83 -20.43 -4.56
N VAL A 166 -29.06 -20.73 -4.11
CA VAL A 166 -30.21 -20.96 -4.98
C VAL A 166 -30.53 -19.72 -5.80
N ALA A 167 -30.53 -18.54 -5.20
CA ALA A 167 -30.75 -17.28 -5.93
C ALA A 167 -29.70 -17.01 -7.01
N ASN A 168 -28.43 -17.35 -6.75
CA ASN A 168 -27.33 -17.21 -7.70
C ASN A 168 -27.39 -18.24 -8.86
N LEU A 169 -28.11 -19.36 -8.70
CA LEU A 169 -28.36 -20.30 -9.78
C LEU A 169 -29.30 -19.74 -10.86
N PHE A 170 -30.08 -18.71 -10.54
CA PHE A 170 -30.97 -18.02 -11.46
C PHE A 170 -30.37 -16.77 -12.11
N ASN A 171 -29.05 -16.64 -12.07
CA ASN A 171 -28.38 -15.57 -12.76
C ASN A 171 -28.41 -15.80 -14.29
N LEU A 172 -28.47 -14.71 -15.07
CA LEU A 172 -28.63 -14.74 -16.53
C LEU A 172 -27.53 -15.53 -17.24
N GLU A 173 -26.31 -15.54 -16.70
CA GLU A 173 -25.16 -16.26 -17.28
C GLU A 173 -25.32 -17.79 -17.14
N LEU A 174 -25.75 -18.26 -15.95
CA LEU A 174 -26.00 -19.68 -15.72
C LEU A 174 -27.24 -20.17 -16.46
N ILE A 175 -28.30 -19.37 -16.57
CA ILE A 175 -29.46 -19.64 -17.38
C ILE A 175 -29.03 -19.80 -18.87
N GLY A 176 -28.19 -18.91 -19.37
CA GLY A 176 -27.64 -18.96 -20.71
C GLY A 176 -26.81 -20.24 -20.95
N ALA A 177 -25.96 -20.60 -20.02
CA ALA A 177 -25.18 -21.85 -20.09
C ALA A 177 -26.06 -23.11 -20.06
N PHE A 178 -27.10 -23.09 -19.21
CA PHE A 178 -28.08 -24.19 -19.15
C PHE A 178 -28.89 -24.32 -20.46
N LEU A 179 -29.34 -23.22 -21.04
CA LEU A 179 -30.02 -23.22 -22.33
C LEU A 179 -29.12 -23.74 -23.45
N LEU A 180 -27.84 -23.32 -23.46
CA LEU A 180 -26.87 -23.80 -24.43
C LEU A 180 -26.65 -25.33 -24.29
N LEU A 181 -26.55 -25.82 -23.05
CA LEU A 181 -26.46 -27.26 -22.76
C LEU A 181 -27.68 -28.00 -23.29
N MET A 182 -28.90 -27.52 -23.00
CA MET A 182 -30.15 -28.12 -23.46
C MET A 182 -30.24 -28.17 -24.99
N VAL A 183 -29.86 -27.11 -25.68
CA VAL A 183 -29.80 -27.07 -27.15
C VAL A 183 -28.80 -28.07 -27.68
N THR A 184 -27.61 -28.14 -27.08
CA THR A 184 -26.58 -29.13 -27.47
C THR A 184 -27.07 -30.55 -27.28
N MET A 185 -27.70 -30.88 -26.15
CA MET A 185 -28.28 -32.17 -25.87
C MET A 185 -29.38 -32.52 -26.90
N PHE A 186 -30.24 -31.59 -27.27
CA PHE A 186 -31.27 -31.78 -28.27
C PHE A 186 -30.66 -32.11 -29.64
N ILE A 187 -29.60 -31.39 -30.05
CA ILE A 187 -28.89 -31.65 -31.31
C ILE A 187 -28.27 -33.06 -31.30
N ILE A 188 -27.56 -33.42 -30.23
CA ILE A 188 -26.94 -34.74 -30.11
C ILE A 188 -28.00 -35.85 -30.11
N SER A 189 -29.08 -35.68 -29.38
CA SER A 189 -30.21 -36.62 -29.36
C SER A 189 -30.80 -36.83 -30.77
N HIS A 190 -30.97 -35.72 -31.51
CA HIS A 190 -31.46 -35.78 -32.89
C HIS A 190 -30.48 -36.52 -33.81
N LEU A 191 -29.17 -36.28 -33.67
CA LEU A 191 -28.16 -36.98 -34.47
C LEU A 191 -28.10 -38.47 -34.15
N VAL A 192 -28.14 -38.84 -32.88
CA VAL A 192 -28.14 -40.24 -32.46
C VAL A 192 -29.38 -40.95 -33.04
N TRP A 193 -30.59 -40.38 -32.85
CA TRP A 193 -31.79 -40.94 -33.47
C TRP A 193 -31.67 -41.06 -34.98
N ARG A 194 -31.18 -40.05 -35.68
CA ARG A 194 -31.03 -40.00 -37.13
C ARG A 194 -30.13 -41.10 -37.69
N TYR A 195 -29.10 -41.52 -36.95
CA TYR A 195 -28.19 -42.59 -37.36
C TYR A 195 -28.65 -43.99 -36.90
N GLU A 196 -29.37 -44.09 -35.77
CA GLU A 196 -29.70 -45.39 -35.16
C GLU A 196 -31.08 -45.90 -35.50
N HIS A 197 -32.09 -45.07 -35.77
CA HIS A 197 -33.50 -45.50 -35.96
C HIS A 197 -33.73 -46.54 -37.07
N LYS A 198 -32.75 -46.69 -37.98
CA LYS A 198 -32.86 -47.73 -39.07
C LYS A 198 -32.08 -48.99 -38.79
N VAL A 199 -31.11 -48.95 -37.87
CA VAL A 199 -30.18 -50.04 -37.60
C VAL A 199 -30.35 -50.68 -36.23
N ASN A 200 -31.07 -49.95 -35.34
CA ASN A 200 -31.30 -50.35 -33.97
C ASN A 200 -32.71 -49.89 -33.49
N GLU A 201 -33.73 -50.39 -34.19
CA GLU A 201 -35.14 -50.02 -33.99
C GLU A 201 -35.65 -50.38 -32.59
N ASP A 202 -35.11 -51.43 -31.97
CA ASP A 202 -35.47 -51.83 -30.61
C ASP A 202 -35.15 -50.85 -29.58
N GLN A 203 -34.00 -50.12 -29.69
CA GLN A 203 -33.57 -49.14 -28.76
C GLN A 203 -33.90 -47.70 -29.19
N TRP A 204 -34.01 -47.47 -30.52
CA TRP A 204 -34.37 -46.20 -31.14
C TRP A 204 -35.50 -46.36 -32.12
N PRO A 205 -36.77 -46.40 -31.67
CA PRO A 205 -37.92 -46.55 -32.51
C PRO A 205 -37.96 -45.57 -33.68
N PRO A 206 -38.48 -45.96 -34.86
CA PRO A 206 -38.57 -45.10 -36.03
C PRO A 206 -39.57 -43.97 -35.87
N ASP A 207 -40.57 -44.11 -34.96
CA ASP A 207 -41.44 -42.98 -34.61
C ASP A 207 -40.61 -41.83 -33.95
N TYR A 208 -40.71 -40.64 -34.52
CA TYR A 208 -39.88 -39.50 -34.13
C TYR A 208 -40.09 -39.12 -32.67
N LYS A 209 -41.29 -39.11 -32.12
CA LYS A 209 -41.54 -38.71 -30.73
C LYS A 209 -40.91 -39.71 -29.77
N THR A 210 -41.17 -40.96 -29.95
CA THR A 210 -40.65 -42.03 -29.08
C THR A 210 -39.13 -42.18 -29.22
N GLY A 211 -38.65 -42.22 -30.46
CA GLY A 211 -37.23 -42.35 -30.73
C GLY A 211 -36.40 -41.15 -30.28
N MET A 212 -36.97 -39.95 -30.39
CA MET A 212 -36.33 -38.74 -29.89
C MET A 212 -36.29 -38.68 -28.36
N TRP A 213 -37.37 -39.12 -27.68
CA TRP A 213 -37.39 -39.23 -26.21
C TRP A 213 -36.35 -40.25 -25.74
N GLU A 214 -36.26 -41.38 -26.38
CA GLU A 214 -35.25 -42.41 -26.06
C GLU A 214 -33.82 -41.93 -26.28
N SER A 215 -33.59 -41.15 -27.34
CA SER A 215 -32.30 -40.54 -27.64
C SER A 215 -31.94 -39.47 -26.58
N PHE A 216 -32.90 -38.66 -26.19
CA PHE A 216 -32.71 -37.62 -25.18
C PHE A 216 -32.42 -38.24 -23.81
N TRP A 217 -33.14 -39.31 -23.43
CA TRP A 217 -32.87 -40.07 -22.22
C TRP A 217 -31.45 -40.66 -22.23
N TRP A 218 -31.01 -41.23 -23.33
CA TRP A 218 -29.66 -41.76 -23.48
C TRP A 218 -28.59 -40.64 -23.37
N THR A 219 -28.84 -39.50 -23.98
CA THR A 219 -27.95 -38.34 -23.96
C THR A 219 -27.76 -37.79 -22.53
N ILE A 220 -28.87 -37.68 -21.76
CA ILE A 220 -28.83 -37.29 -20.36
C ILE A 220 -28.08 -38.31 -19.51
N SER A 221 -28.43 -39.59 -19.66
CA SER A 221 -27.81 -40.70 -18.92
C SER A 221 -26.29 -40.75 -19.16
N THR A 222 -25.87 -40.51 -20.40
CA THR A 222 -24.45 -40.48 -20.75
C THR A 222 -23.72 -39.25 -20.15
N LEU A 223 -24.40 -38.10 -20.07
CA LEU A 223 -23.86 -36.93 -19.44
C LEU A 223 -23.65 -37.11 -17.91
N LEU A 224 -24.63 -37.72 -17.23
CA LEU A 224 -24.65 -37.78 -15.76
C LEU A 224 -23.91 -38.99 -15.19
N VAL A 225 -24.00 -40.14 -15.85
CA VAL A 225 -23.54 -41.45 -15.31
C VAL A 225 -22.50 -42.11 -16.22
N GLY A 226 -22.24 -41.57 -17.42
CA GLY A 226 -21.29 -42.12 -18.37
C GLY A 226 -21.87 -43.22 -19.26
N GLY A 227 -23.19 -43.47 -19.21
CA GLY A 227 -23.91 -44.43 -20.05
C GLY A 227 -25.28 -44.80 -19.52
N ALA A 228 -26.15 -45.36 -20.38
CA ALA A 228 -27.42 -45.95 -19.99
C ALA A 228 -27.30 -47.47 -20.02
N ASP A 229 -27.81 -48.12 -19.00
CA ASP A 229 -27.76 -49.57 -18.88
C ASP A 229 -28.29 -50.25 -20.15
N ASN A 230 -27.47 -51.09 -20.78
CA ASN A 230 -27.75 -51.86 -21.97
C ASN A 230 -28.24 -51.08 -23.21
N LYS A 231 -28.09 -49.77 -23.21
CA LYS A 231 -28.47 -48.89 -24.32
C LYS A 231 -27.25 -48.18 -24.92
N GLY A 232 -27.00 -48.45 -26.19
CA GLY A 232 -25.88 -47.80 -26.88
C GLY A 232 -25.97 -47.92 -28.40
N PRO A 233 -25.40 -46.98 -29.15
CA PRO A 233 -25.43 -47.01 -30.61
C PRO A 233 -24.65 -48.18 -31.18
N VAL A 234 -25.22 -48.85 -32.16
CA VAL A 234 -24.62 -50.00 -32.89
C VAL A 234 -24.09 -49.58 -34.25
N GLY A 235 -24.70 -48.57 -34.88
CA GLY A 235 -24.28 -48.04 -36.17
C GLY A 235 -22.97 -47.23 -36.08
N VAL A 236 -22.17 -47.26 -37.13
CA VAL A 236 -20.90 -46.52 -37.17
C VAL A 236 -21.10 -45.01 -36.93
N GLY A 237 -22.12 -44.39 -37.58
CA GLY A 237 -22.46 -42.97 -37.39
C GLY A 237 -22.87 -42.65 -35.97
N GLY A 238 -23.74 -43.46 -35.37
CA GLY A 238 -24.16 -43.33 -33.98
C GLY A 238 -23.00 -43.45 -32.99
N ARG A 239 -22.07 -44.40 -33.21
CA ARG A 239 -20.86 -44.56 -32.38
C ARG A 239 -19.92 -43.34 -32.42
N ILE A 240 -19.74 -42.76 -33.62
CA ILE A 240 -18.92 -41.52 -33.77
C ILE A 240 -19.55 -40.40 -32.95
N VAL A 241 -20.89 -40.16 -33.10
CA VAL A 241 -21.59 -39.13 -32.32
C VAL A 241 -21.49 -39.40 -30.84
N ALA A 242 -21.62 -40.66 -30.40
CA ALA A 242 -21.50 -41.07 -29.02
C ALA A 242 -20.11 -40.77 -28.43
N VAL A 243 -19.03 -41.09 -29.13
CA VAL A 243 -17.66 -40.79 -28.67
C VAL A 243 -17.45 -39.28 -28.53
N ILE A 244 -17.88 -38.49 -29.52
CA ILE A 244 -17.78 -37.00 -29.45
C ILE A 244 -18.58 -36.48 -28.25
N TRP A 245 -19.82 -36.98 -28.05
CA TRP A 245 -20.66 -36.60 -26.92
C TRP A 245 -20.04 -36.97 -25.57
N MET A 246 -19.50 -38.19 -25.41
CA MET A 246 -18.85 -38.63 -24.19
C MET A 246 -17.65 -37.76 -23.83
N LEU A 247 -16.80 -37.41 -24.80
CA LEU A 247 -15.68 -36.49 -24.56
C LEU A 247 -16.15 -35.08 -24.20
N LEU A 248 -17.16 -34.57 -24.92
CA LEU A 248 -17.74 -33.25 -24.65
C LEU A 248 -18.42 -33.20 -23.27
N SER A 249 -19.13 -34.28 -22.88
CA SER A 249 -19.81 -34.34 -21.58
C SER A 249 -18.85 -34.32 -20.40
N ILE A 250 -17.70 -34.99 -20.49
CA ILE A 250 -16.66 -34.92 -19.44
C ILE A 250 -16.17 -33.47 -19.26
N VAL A 251 -15.90 -32.75 -20.36
CA VAL A 251 -15.48 -31.37 -20.32
C VAL A 251 -16.56 -30.47 -19.73
N LEU A 252 -17.83 -30.64 -20.16
CA LEU A 252 -18.95 -29.85 -19.68
C LEU A 252 -19.19 -30.04 -18.17
N VAL A 253 -19.20 -31.29 -17.70
CA VAL A 253 -19.38 -31.60 -16.28
C VAL A 253 -18.21 -31.04 -15.45
N SER A 254 -16.97 -31.15 -15.95
CA SER A 254 -15.79 -30.58 -15.28
C SER A 254 -15.86 -29.05 -15.17
N LEU A 255 -16.26 -28.35 -16.24
CA LEU A 255 -16.46 -26.90 -16.24
C LEU A 255 -17.57 -26.46 -15.28
N LEU A 256 -18.70 -27.18 -15.28
CA LEU A 256 -19.80 -26.93 -14.33
C LEU A 256 -19.32 -27.10 -12.89
N THR A 257 -18.66 -28.20 -12.57
CA THR A 257 -18.13 -28.47 -11.22
C THR A 257 -17.14 -27.39 -10.80
N ALA A 258 -16.23 -26.98 -11.67
CA ALA A 258 -15.28 -25.89 -11.38
C ALA A 258 -16.00 -24.57 -11.13
N SER A 259 -17.00 -24.22 -11.95
CA SER A 259 -17.79 -22.99 -11.79
C SER A 259 -18.59 -22.99 -10.49
N PHE A 260 -19.23 -24.10 -10.14
CA PHE A 260 -19.93 -24.25 -8.85
C PHE A 260 -18.98 -24.12 -7.66
N THR A 261 -17.85 -24.81 -7.70
CA THR A 261 -16.86 -24.77 -6.62
C THR A 261 -16.34 -23.34 -6.43
N THR A 262 -16.01 -22.65 -7.53
CA THR A 262 -15.55 -21.26 -7.48
C THR A 262 -16.63 -20.34 -6.89
N THR A 263 -17.87 -20.44 -7.36
CA THR A 263 -18.99 -19.62 -6.88
C THR A 263 -19.26 -19.87 -5.40
N LEU A 264 -19.26 -21.12 -4.96
CA LEU A 264 -19.44 -21.50 -3.55
C LEU A 264 -18.32 -20.95 -2.66
N THR A 265 -17.06 -21.11 -3.09
CA THR A 265 -15.91 -20.63 -2.33
C THR A 265 -15.91 -19.12 -2.24
N VAL A 266 -16.13 -18.42 -3.34
CA VAL A 266 -16.17 -16.95 -3.35
C VAL A 266 -17.35 -16.43 -2.53
N ASN A 267 -18.52 -17.02 -2.59
CA ASN A 267 -19.69 -16.56 -1.84
C ASN A 267 -19.62 -16.91 -0.36
N SER A 268 -18.99 -18.01 0.03
CA SER A 268 -18.75 -18.32 1.46
C SER A 268 -17.70 -17.39 2.09
N LEU A 269 -16.85 -16.77 1.27
CA LEU A 269 -15.87 -15.76 1.69
C LEU A 269 -16.43 -14.33 1.63
N LYS A 270 -17.47 -14.06 0.82
CA LYS A 270 -18.11 -12.75 0.71
C LYS A 270 -19.25 -12.67 1.72
N GLY A 271 -19.08 -11.80 2.73
CA GLY A 271 -20.20 -11.36 3.57
C GLY A 271 -21.14 -10.40 2.81
N ASP A 272 -22.19 -9.92 3.50
CA ASP A 272 -23.16 -8.92 2.98
C ASP A 272 -22.52 -7.58 2.56
N ILE A 273 -21.25 -7.34 2.94
CA ILE A 273 -20.51 -6.13 2.67
C ILE A 273 -19.23 -6.52 1.91
N ASN A 274 -19.12 -6.06 0.67
CA ASN A 274 -18.01 -6.35 -0.24
C ASN A 274 -17.16 -5.11 -0.54
N GLY A 275 -17.60 -3.94 -0.06
CA GLY A 275 -16.89 -2.70 -0.30
C GLY A 275 -17.63 -1.47 0.23
N PRO A 276 -17.11 -0.28 -0.05
CA PRO A 276 -17.67 0.98 0.46
C PRO A 276 -19.09 1.28 -0.04
N GLY A 277 -19.50 0.71 -1.18
CA GLY A 277 -20.84 0.87 -1.73
C GLY A 277 -21.95 0.21 -0.90
N ASP A 278 -21.63 -0.78 -0.10
CA ASP A 278 -22.57 -1.57 0.70
C ASP A 278 -22.76 -1.03 2.12
N LEU A 279 -22.05 0.04 2.50
CA LEU A 279 -22.04 0.61 3.83
C LEU A 279 -23.28 1.47 4.20
N PRO A 280 -24.00 2.13 3.25
CA PRO A 280 -25.18 2.93 3.58
C PRO A 280 -26.21 2.10 4.35
N GLY A 281 -26.72 2.65 5.47
CA GLY A 281 -27.67 1.99 6.36
C GLY A 281 -27.10 0.86 7.26
N ARG A 282 -25.87 0.40 7.01
CA ARG A 282 -25.19 -0.61 7.82
C ARG A 282 -24.62 -0.01 9.10
N LYS A 283 -24.51 -0.83 10.14
CA LYS A 283 -23.91 -0.47 11.42
C LYS A 283 -22.38 -0.66 11.33
N VAL A 284 -21.65 0.45 11.26
CA VAL A 284 -20.22 0.48 10.95
C VAL A 284 -19.44 1.15 12.07
N ALA A 285 -18.45 0.46 12.63
CA ALA A 285 -17.56 1.06 13.62
C ALA A 285 -16.40 1.82 12.94
N THR A 286 -15.99 2.90 13.59
CA THR A 286 -14.78 3.66 13.24
C THR A 286 -14.24 4.38 14.47
N VAL A 287 -13.04 4.94 14.35
CA VAL A 287 -12.41 5.69 15.45
C VAL A 287 -13.01 7.09 15.52
N LYS A 288 -13.42 7.48 16.72
CA LYS A 288 -14.00 8.79 17.01
C LYS A 288 -13.04 9.94 16.65
N GLY A 289 -13.55 10.98 16.03
CA GLY A 289 -12.78 12.16 15.61
C GLY A 289 -11.88 11.91 14.40
N SER A 290 -12.05 10.79 13.70
CA SER A 290 -11.31 10.49 12.46
C SER A 290 -11.97 11.13 11.22
N THR A 291 -11.20 11.24 10.14
CA THR A 291 -11.74 11.60 8.83
C THR A 291 -12.77 10.59 8.34
N THR A 292 -12.60 9.33 8.72
CA THR A 292 -13.49 8.22 8.39
C THR A 292 -14.87 8.39 9.02
N GLU A 293 -14.96 8.87 10.27
CA GLU A 293 -16.26 9.13 10.91
C GLU A 293 -17.08 10.15 10.11
N THR A 294 -16.43 11.23 9.68
CA THR A 294 -17.08 12.25 8.84
C THR A 294 -17.52 11.66 7.51
N TRP A 295 -16.66 10.88 6.85
CA TRP A 295 -16.96 10.26 5.57
C TRP A 295 -18.14 9.28 5.67
N LEU A 296 -18.13 8.37 6.65
CA LEU A 296 -19.21 7.40 6.88
C LEU A 296 -20.56 8.08 7.12
N THR A 297 -20.55 9.17 7.90
CA THR A 297 -21.77 9.96 8.17
C THR A 297 -22.33 10.55 6.88
N THR A 298 -21.47 11.09 6.01
CA THR A 298 -21.92 11.65 4.72
C THR A 298 -22.44 10.58 3.75
N LYS A 299 -21.98 9.34 3.88
CA LYS A 299 -22.42 8.20 3.07
C LYS A 299 -23.67 7.51 3.62
N GLY A 300 -24.21 7.96 4.77
CA GLY A 300 -25.45 7.42 5.35
C GLY A 300 -25.30 6.09 6.06
N ALA A 301 -24.09 5.74 6.50
CA ALA A 301 -23.87 4.60 7.39
C ALA A 301 -24.37 4.91 8.80
N LYS A 302 -24.77 3.87 9.56
CA LYS A 302 -25.06 3.97 10.99
C LYS A 302 -23.75 3.87 11.76
N VAL A 303 -23.10 5.03 11.97
CA VAL A 303 -21.75 5.09 12.54
C VAL A 303 -21.74 4.79 14.03
N VAL A 304 -20.83 3.92 14.46
CA VAL A 304 -20.52 3.61 15.86
C VAL A 304 -19.09 4.10 16.14
N PRO A 305 -18.92 5.33 16.68
CA PRO A 305 -17.59 5.87 16.98
C PRO A 305 -17.05 5.27 18.27
N LEU A 306 -15.88 4.61 18.19
CA LEU A 306 -15.16 3.99 19.30
C LEU A 306 -13.83 4.70 19.57
N ALA A 307 -13.21 4.40 20.71
CA ALA A 307 -12.02 5.15 21.14
C ALA A 307 -10.77 4.84 20.32
N ASN A 308 -10.61 3.59 19.87
CA ASN A 308 -9.43 3.13 19.15
C ASN A 308 -9.76 1.99 18.14
N PRO A 309 -8.85 1.66 17.21
CA PRO A 309 -9.09 0.61 16.22
C PRO A 309 -9.29 -0.78 16.83
N THR A 310 -8.60 -1.10 17.91
CA THR A 310 -8.74 -2.40 18.60
C THR A 310 -10.16 -2.61 19.10
N GLU A 311 -10.79 -1.58 19.72
CA GLU A 311 -12.18 -1.64 20.12
C GLU A 311 -13.13 -1.82 18.93
N CYS A 312 -12.83 -1.18 17.78
CA CYS A 312 -13.60 -1.37 16.56
C CYS A 312 -13.59 -2.84 16.10
N VAL A 313 -12.42 -3.47 16.12
CA VAL A 313 -12.27 -4.88 15.74
C VAL A 313 -12.93 -5.81 16.75
N ILE A 314 -12.86 -5.51 18.02
CA ILE A 314 -13.58 -6.29 19.06
C ILE A 314 -15.09 -6.21 18.83
N ALA A 315 -15.65 -5.02 18.58
CA ALA A 315 -17.07 -4.83 18.28
C ALA A 315 -17.51 -5.56 16.99
N LEU A 316 -16.61 -5.68 16.00
CA LEU A 316 -16.85 -6.49 14.81
C LEU A 316 -16.91 -8.00 15.15
N LYS A 317 -15.98 -8.47 15.94
CA LYS A 317 -15.91 -9.89 16.37
C LYS A 317 -17.09 -10.30 17.24
N SER A 318 -17.59 -9.41 18.09
CA SER A 318 -18.80 -9.66 18.91
C SER A 318 -20.10 -9.59 18.11
N GLY A 319 -20.05 -9.08 16.85
CA GLY A 319 -21.25 -8.90 16.04
C GLY A 319 -22.05 -7.63 16.37
N ASP A 320 -21.51 -6.75 17.23
CA ASP A 320 -22.15 -5.48 17.56
C ASP A 320 -22.23 -4.52 16.39
N VAL A 321 -21.29 -4.68 15.44
CA VAL A 321 -21.23 -3.96 14.16
C VAL A 321 -21.01 -4.92 12.99
N GLN A 322 -21.44 -4.52 11.81
CA GLN A 322 -21.36 -5.34 10.60
C GLN A 322 -20.02 -5.15 9.84
N ALA A 323 -19.39 -4.01 10.03
CA ALA A 323 -18.10 -3.69 9.43
C ALA A 323 -17.33 -2.70 10.30
N VAL A 324 -16.03 -2.64 10.07
CA VAL A 324 -15.16 -1.57 10.54
C VAL A 324 -14.60 -0.87 9.32
N VAL A 325 -14.61 0.44 9.31
CA VAL A 325 -13.92 1.25 8.29
C VAL A 325 -12.93 2.16 8.99
N PHE A 326 -11.71 2.08 8.57
CA PHE A 326 -10.64 2.93 9.06
C PHE A 326 -9.45 2.90 8.08
N ASP A 327 -8.37 3.55 8.45
CA ASP A 327 -7.15 3.63 7.65
C ASP A 327 -6.59 2.23 7.36
N ALA A 328 -6.40 1.90 6.08
CA ALA A 328 -6.03 0.57 5.62
C ALA A 328 -4.80 -0.02 6.34
N PRO A 329 -3.66 0.69 6.48
CA PRO A 329 -2.48 0.13 7.15
C PRO A 329 -2.72 -0.18 8.63
N VAL A 330 -3.60 0.57 9.29
CA VAL A 330 -3.96 0.34 10.70
C VAL A 330 -4.84 -0.90 10.82
N LEU A 331 -5.88 -1.02 9.97
CA LEU A 331 -6.76 -2.20 9.98
C LEU A 331 -6.01 -3.48 9.60
N GLN A 332 -5.12 -3.41 8.62
CA GLN A 332 -4.29 -4.55 8.22
C GLN A 332 -3.38 -5.01 9.37
N TYR A 333 -2.79 -4.06 10.08
CA TYR A 333 -1.95 -4.37 11.25
C TYR A 333 -2.78 -5.00 12.38
N GLU A 334 -3.94 -4.42 12.72
CA GLU A 334 -4.82 -4.94 13.78
C GLU A 334 -5.38 -6.33 13.43
N ALA A 335 -5.80 -6.56 12.19
CA ALA A 335 -6.26 -7.86 11.71
C ALA A 335 -5.13 -8.91 11.74
N GLY A 336 -3.94 -8.54 11.28
CA GLY A 336 -2.76 -9.42 11.30
C GLY A 336 -2.32 -9.81 12.71
N LYS A 337 -2.40 -8.88 13.68
CA LYS A 337 -2.08 -9.12 15.10
C LYS A 337 -3.00 -10.16 15.74
N LEU A 338 -4.26 -10.22 15.32
CA LEU A 338 -5.23 -11.16 15.85
C LEU A 338 -5.15 -12.55 15.20
N ASN A 339 -4.51 -12.65 14.04
CA ASN A 339 -4.38 -13.88 13.24
C ASN A 339 -5.70 -14.67 13.16
N ASP A 340 -6.81 -13.97 12.91
CA ASP A 340 -8.16 -14.53 12.87
C ASP A 340 -8.61 -14.61 11.42
N GLU A 341 -8.66 -15.81 10.85
CA GLU A 341 -9.04 -16.08 9.46
C GLU A 341 -10.45 -15.58 9.09
N LYS A 342 -11.27 -15.30 10.09
CA LYS A 342 -12.60 -14.71 9.87
C LYS A 342 -12.57 -13.22 9.58
N LEU A 343 -11.49 -12.52 9.95
CA LEU A 343 -11.34 -11.11 9.68
C LEU A 343 -10.81 -10.91 8.24
N GLN A 344 -11.59 -10.26 7.42
CA GLN A 344 -11.27 -10.08 6.00
C GLN A 344 -11.38 -8.63 5.60
N MET A 345 -10.33 -8.15 4.92
CA MET A 345 -10.38 -6.86 4.25
C MET A 345 -11.15 -7.02 2.95
N VAL A 346 -12.18 -6.20 2.74
CA VAL A 346 -13.03 -6.26 1.55
C VAL A 346 -13.01 -4.97 0.76
N GLY A 347 -13.13 -5.10 -0.55
CA GLY A 347 -13.05 -3.98 -1.49
C GLY A 347 -11.63 -3.38 -1.61
N PRO A 348 -11.45 -2.47 -2.56
CA PRO A 348 -10.19 -1.75 -2.74
C PRO A 348 -9.99 -0.72 -1.62
N VAL A 349 -8.76 -0.23 -1.47
CA VAL A 349 -8.47 0.98 -0.70
C VAL A 349 -9.12 2.17 -1.42
N PHE A 350 -9.88 2.97 -0.69
CA PHE A 350 -10.62 4.12 -1.20
C PHE A 350 -10.33 5.38 -0.37
N GLU A 351 -10.79 6.54 -0.80
CA GLU A 351 -10.53 7.83 -0.14
C GLU A 351 -9.06 7.98 0.26
N ARG A 352 -8.17 7.97 -0.73
CA ARG A 352 -6.73 8.08 -0.49
C ARG A 352 -6.41 9.31 0.35
N GLN A 353 -5.59 9.13 1.36
CA GLN A 353 -5.18 10.13 2.31
C GLN A 353 -3.67 10.05 2.49
N ASN A 354 -3.02 11.20 2.54
CA ASN A 354 -1.60 11.28 2.83
C ASN A 354 -1.40 11.61 4.30
N TYR A 355 -0.44 10.94 4.94
CA TYR A 355 -0.01 11.29 6.29
C TYR A 355 1.23 12.19 6.24
N ALA A 356 1.19 13.24 7.05
CA ALA A 356 2.30 14.15 7.23
C ALA A 356 2.45 14.51 8.72
N PHE A 357 3.60 15.06 9.09
CA PHE A 357 3.76 15.69 10.39
C PHE A 357 3.00 17.02 10.37
N ALA A 358 2.17 17.22 11.38
CA ALA A 358 1.39 18.44 11.53
C ALA A 358 2.21 19.50 12.28
N LEU A 359 2.07 20.76 11.92
CA LEU A 359 2.81 21.89 12.45
C LEU A 359 1.85 23.02 12.85
N GLN A 360 2.29 23.91 13.69
CA GLN A 360 1.60 25.18 13.86
C GLN A 360 1.54 25.91 12.51
N GLN A 361 0.49 26.68 12.31
CA GLN A 361 0.36 27.54 11.13
C GLN A 361 1.54 28.52 11.03
N ASP A 362 2.09 28.69 9.83
CA ASP A 362 3.26 29.52 9.52
C ASP A 362 4.53 29.11 10.29
N SER A 363 4.69 27.80 10.54
CA SER A 363 5.84 27.29 11.30
C SER A 363 7.15 27.46 10.54
N ALA A 364 8.12 28.13 11.13
CA ALA A 364 9.48 28.22 10.62
C ALA A 364 10.21 26.86 10.51
N LEU A 365 9.70 25.84 11.16
CA LEU A 365 10.26 24.48 11.10
C LEU A 365 9.90 23.76 9.79
N ARG A 366 8.84 24.15 9.09
CA ARG A 366 8.28 23.45 7.95
C ARG A 366 9.33 23.15 6.88
N GLU A 367 10.02 24.18 6.40
CA GLU A 367 11.01 24.02 5.32
C GLU A 367 12.19 23.14 5.74
N ARG A 368 12.70 23.34 6.96
CA ARG A 368 13.80 22.56 7.51
C ARG A 368 13.43 21.08 7.66
N LEU A 369 12.23 20.78 8.13
CA LEU A 369 11.73 19.42 8.25
C LEU A 369 11.49 18.79 6.88
N ASN A 370 10.98 19.54 5.91
CA ASN A 370 10.78 19.04 4.55
C ASN A 370 12.10 18.65 3.86
N GLN A 371 13.13 19.49 3.99
CA GLN A 371 14.47 19.18 3.45
C GLN A 371 15.06 17.92 4.10
N ALA A 372 14.92 17.78 5.40
CA ALA A 372 15.40 16.60 6.12
C ALA A 372 14.57 15.33 5.78
N LEU A 373 13.24 15.45 5.62
CA LEU A 373 12.39 14.34 5.15
C LEU A 373 12.80 13.86 3.76
N LEU A 374 13.08 14.79 2.84
CA LEU A 374 13.54 14.44 1.49
C LEU A 374 14.87 13.69 1.55
N LYS A 375 15.83 14.18 2.33
CA LYS A 375 17.12 13.51 2.53
C LYS A 375 16.97 12.11 3.10
N LEU A 376 16.14 11.91 4.13
CA LEU A 376 15.86 10.59 4.71
C LEU A 376 15.15 9.67 3.71
N SER A 377 14.30 10.22 2.85
CA SER A 377 13.65 9.47 1.76
C SER A 377 14.69 8.98 0.73
N GLU A 378 15.62 9.83 0.32
CA GLU A 378 16.72 9.48 -0.60
C GLU A 378 17.66 8.42 0.02
N GLN A 379 17.84 8.42 1.32
CA GLN A 379 18.59 7.41 2.07
C GLN A 379 17.83 6.09 2.25
N GLY A 380 16.55 6.02 1.87
CA GLY A 380 15.72 4.81 1.98
C GLY A 380 15.14 4.54 3.36
N VAL A 381 15.29 5.45 4.32
CA VAL A 381 14.81 5.26 5.71
C VAL A 381 13.31 4.94 5.77
N GLY A 382 12.51 5.61 4.93
CA GLY A 382 11.07 5.34 4.85
C GLY A 382 10.76 3.90 4.44
N ASN A 383 11.52 3.34 3.51
CA ASN A 383 11.34 1.96 3.04
C ASN A 383 11.77 0.93 4.12
N GLU A 384 12.86 1.19 4.82
CA GLU A 384 13.31 0.33 5.93
C GLU A 384 12.26 0.28 7.05
N LEU A 385 11.72 1.43 7.43
CA LEU A 385 10.66 1.52 8.43
C LEU A 385 9.35 0.87 7.93
N ARG A 386 9.01 1.02 6.64
CA ARG A 386 7.85 0.34 6.05
C ARG A 386 8.00 -1.17 6.15
N LYS A 387 9.15 -1.71 5.74
CA LYS A 387 9.45 -3.14 5.86
C LYS A 387 9.38 -3.63 7.32
N LYS A 388 9.89 -2.84 8.26
CA LYS A 388 9.88 -3.17 9.69
C LYS A 388 8.46 -3.28 10.27
N TYR A 389 7.55 -2.37 9.92
CA TYR A 389 6.23 -2.26 10.55
C TYR A 389 5.11 -2.90 9.75
N PHE A 390 5.24 -3.04 8.44
CA PHE A 390 4.18 -3.55 7.55
C PHE A 390 4.60 -4.83 6.80
N GLY A 391 5.88 -5.25 6.91
CA GLY A 391 6.43 -6.38 6.16
C GLY A 391 6.89 -6.00 4.76
N GLU A 392 7.37 -7.00 4.01
CA GLU A 392 7.67 -6.82 2.59
C GLU A 392 6.36 -6.71 1.81
N ASP A 393 6.26 -5.76 0.88
CA ASP A 393 5.15 -5.67 -0.07
C ASP A 393 5.07 -7.02 -0.83
N LYS A 394 3.96 -7.75 -0.63
CA LYS A 394 3.67 -8.99 -1.35
C LYS A 394 3.07 -8.68 -2.70
#